data_6633a8ca6c6b1a45586d4aa93c16efcc
#
_entry.id   6633a8ca6c6b1a45586d4aa93c16efcc
#
_cell.length_a   1.000
_cell.length_b   1.000
_cell.length_c   1.000
_cell.angle_alpha   90.00
_cell.angle_beta   90.00
_cell.angle_gamma   90.00
#
_symmetry.space_group_name_H-M   'P 1'
#
loop_
_entity.id
_entity.type
_entity.pdbx_description
1 polymer ?
#
loop_
_entity_poly.entity_id
_entity_poly.type
_entity_poly.pdbx_seq_one_letter_code
_entity_poly.pdbx_strand_id
1 'polypeptide(L)' 'MIFLDTNVISETLRKTPNPAVIAWLVRNDAELALPTVTIAEIAFGIGKIRPDQRAARLEQGLASWRHRFADRIPGASRG' A
#
# COMPACT_ATOMS: atom_id res chain seq x y z
N MET A 1 16.34 -0.56 5.77
CA MET A 1 15.01 -0.09 5.30
C MET A 1 14.50 -1.04 4.23
N ILE A 2 13.27 -1.49 4.38
CA ILE A 2 12.66 -2.43 3.45
C ILE A 2 11.58 -1.67 2.65
N PHE A 3 11.76 -1.57 1.34
CA PHE A 3 10.78 -0.92 0.48
C PHE A 3 9.66 -1.90 0.15
N LEU A 4 8.42 -1.49 0.42
CA LEU A 4 7.25 -2.27 0.06
C LEU A 4 7.01 -2.19 -1.44
N ASP A 5 6.85 -3.35 -2.08
CA ASP A 5 6.51 -3.34 -3.49
C ASP A 5 5.00 -3.49 -3.68
N THR A 6 4.58 -3.30 -4.93
CA THR A 6 3.16 -3.33 -5.28
C THR A 6 2.52 -4.66 -4.94
N ASN A 7 3.24 -5.77 -5.14
CA ASN A 7 2.68 -7.09 -4.89
C ASN A 7 2.35 -7.32 -3.41
N VAL A 8 3.23 -6.86 -2.52
CA VAL A 8 3.01 -7.01 -1.08
C VAL A 8 1.79 -6.20 -0.65
N ILE A 9 1.70 -4.95 -1.10
CA ILE A 9 0.58 -4.09 -0.73
C ILE A 9 -0.72 -4.61 -1.31
N SER A 10 -0.69 -5.06 -2.58
CA SER A 10 -1.88 -5.63 -3.22
C SER A 10 -2.39 -6.84 -2.46
N GLU A 11 -1.48 -7.66 -1.92
CA GLU A 11 -1.88 -8.82 -1.12
C GLU A 11 -2.66 -8.39 0.13
N THR A 12 -2.21 -7.31 0.80
CA THR A 12 -2.89 -6.83 2.00
C THR A 12 -4.25 -6.20 1.70
N LEU A 13 -4.46 -5.76 0.47
CA LEU A 13 -5.71 -5.12 0.07
C LEU A 13 -6.74 -6.10 -0.47
N ARG A 14 -6.40 -7.38 -0.52
CA ARG A 14 -7.35 -8.41 -0.94
C ARG A 14 -8.45 -8.57 0.10
N LYS A 15 -9.58 -9.10 -0.35
CA LYS A 15 -10.71 -9.35 0.55
C LYS A 15 -10.30 -10.28 1.70
N THR A 16 -9.45 -11.28 1.41
CA THR A 16 -8.94 -12.21 2.41
C THR A 16 -7.41 -12.23 2.31
N PRO A 17 -6.74 -11.31 3.02
CA PRO A 17 -5.28 -11.26 2.95
C PRO A 17 -4.63 -12.52 3.52
N ASN A 18 -3.45 -12.85 3.00
CA ASN A 18 -2.68 -13.98 3.50
C ASN A 18 -2.16 -13.66 4.91
N PRO A 19 -2.51 -14.46 5.92
CA PRO A 19 -2.09 -14.18 7.30
C PRO A 19 -0.57 -14.16 7.49
N ALA A 20 0.17 -14.95 6.72
CA ALA A 20 1.62 -14.99 6.81
C ALA A 20 2.24 -13.66 6.37
N VAL A 21 1.67 -13.05 5.33
CA VAL A 21 2.13 -11.74 4.85
C VAL A 21 1.84 -10.67 5.90
N ILE A 22 0.65 -10.69 6.47
CA ILE A 22 0.28 -9.73 7.52
C ILE A 22 1.21 -9.87 8.72
N ALA A 23 1.48 -11.09 9.16
CA ALA A 23 2.37 -11.33 10.30
C ALA A 23 3.79 -10.81 10.01
N TRP A 24 4.28 -11.03 8.80
CA TRP A 24 5.58 -10.54 8.39
C TRP A 24 5.64 -9.01 8.43
N LEU A 25 4.60 -8.36 7.93
CA LEU A 25 4.52 -6.90 7.94
C LEU A 25 4.52 -6.34 9.35
N VAL A 26 3.77 -6.96 10.25
CA VAL A 26 3.72 -6.52 11.64
C VAL A 26 5.09 -6.65 12.30
N ARG A 27 5.77 -7.77 12.08
CA ARG A 27 7.10 -7.98 12.68
C ARG A 27 8.16 -7.00 12.17
N ASN A 28 8.02 -6.56 10.92
CA ASN A 28 9.02 -5.71 10.28
C ASN A 28 8.58 -4.26 10.14
N ASP A 29 7.52 -3.87 10.82
CA ASP A 29 6.90 -2.56 10.63
C ASP A 29 7.91 -1.41 10.71
N ALA A 30 8.81 -1.43 11.69
CA ALA A 30 9.77 -0.36 11.88
C ALA A 30 10.79 -0.23 10.74
N GLU A 31 10.96 -1.29 9.97
CA GLU A 31 11.91 -1.32 8.84
C GLU A 31 11.26 -0.97 7.51
N LEU A 32 9.94 -0.88 7.47
CA LEU A 32 9.21 -0.72 6.22
C LEU A 32 9.18 0.73 5.74
N ALA A 33 9.18 0.90 4.42
CA ALA A 33 8.98 2.20 3.79
C ALA A 33 8.06 2.01 2.58
N LEU A 34 7.25 3.02 2.29
CA LEU A 34 6.29 2.98 1.19
C LEU A 34 6.74 3.95 0.10
N PRO A 35 7.42 3.46 -0.96
CA PRO A 35 7.92 4.35 -2.02
C PRO A 35 6.78 5.03 -2.77
N THR A 36 7.02 6.25 -3.21
CA THR A 36 6.05 7.01 -3.99
C THR A 36 5.67 6.28 -5.27
N VAL A 37 6.63 5.61 -5.92
CA VAL A 37 6.35 4.89 -7.15
C VAL A 37 5.38 3.74 -6.92
N THR A 38 5.46 3.07 -5.77
CA THR A 38 4.52 2.01 -5.42
C THR A 38 3.11 2.56 -5.24
N ILE A 39 2.98 3.71 -4.58
CA ILE A 39 1.69 4.39 -4.42
C ILE A 39 1.11 4.71 -5.80
N ALA A 40 1.93 5.25 -6.70
CA ALA A 40 1.47 5.64 -8.03
C ALA A 40 1.00 4.42 -8.84
N GLU A 41 1.72 3.32 -8.76
CA GLU A 41 1.34 2.09 -9.47
C GLU A 41 0.00 1.54 -9.00
N ILE A 42 -0.22 1.55 -7.69
CA ILE A 42 -1.47 1.06 -7.12
C ILE A 42 -2.61 2.00 -7.48
N ALA A 43 -2.40 3.30 -7.38
CA ALA A 43 -3.41 4.29 -7.73
C ALA A 43 -3.81 4.17 -9.22
N PHE A 44 -2.83 3.94 -10.09
CA PHE A 44 -3.08 3.74 -11.52
C PHE A 44 -3.93 2.47 -11.74
N GLY A 45 -3.60 1.40 -11.04
CA GLY A 45 -4.36 0.15 -11.14
C GLY A 45 -5.80 0.33 -10.67
N ILE A 46 -6.02 1.09 -9.60
CA ILE A 46 -7.37 1.39 -9.11
C ILE A 46 -8.15 2.15 -10.17
N GLY A 47 -7.53 3.13 -10.81
CA GLY A 47 -8.18 3.89 -11.87
C GLY A 47 -8.67 3.02 -13.02
N LYS A 48 -7.95 1.95 -13.32
CA LYS A 48 -8.32 1.04 -14.43
C LYS A 48 -9.56 0.22 -14.14
N ILE A 49 -9.88 -0.04 -12.88
CA ILE A 49 -11.02 -0.88 -12.52
C ILE A 49 -12.26 -0.10 -12.12
N ARG A 50 -12.18 1.22 -12.14
CA ARG A 50 -13.37 2.03 -11.89
C ARG A 50 -14.40 1.84 -13.01
N PRO A 51 -15.69 1.82 -12.71
CA PRO A 51 -16.36 2.07 -11.43
C PRO A 51 -16.62 0.82 -10.58
N ASP A 52 -15.81 -0.22 -10.70
CA ASP A 52 -15.97 -1.44 -9.91
C ASP A 52 -15.95 -1.12 -8.40
N GLN A 53 -16.77 -1.85 -7.63
CA GLN A 53 -16.83 -1.66 -6.19
C GLN A 53 -15.48 -1.92 -5.51
N ARG A 54 -14.64 -2.77 -6.12
CA ARG A 54 -13.31 -3.02 -5.59
C ARG A 54 -12.46 -1.76 -5.57
N ALA A 55 -12.70 -0.82 -6.48
CA ALA A 55 -11.94 0.41 -6.54
C ALA A 55 -12.06 1.20 -5.24
N ALA A 56 -13.27 1.33 -4.71
CA ALA A 56 -13.50 2.05 -3.46
C ALA A 56 -12.76 1.41 -2.29
N ARG A 57 -12.81 0.07 -2.20
CA ARG A 57 -12.11 -0.65 -1.14
C ARG A 57 -10.60 -0.49 -1.25
N LEU A 58 -10.08 -0.59 -2.47
CA LEU A 58 -8.64 -0.44 -2.70
C LEU A 58 -8.18 0.99 -2.43
N GLU A 59 -8.98 1.99 -2.78
CA GLU A 59 -8.65 3.37 -2.47
C GLU A 59 -8.57 3.61 -0.96
N GLN A 60 -9.52 3.06 -0.22
CA GLN A 60 -9.51 3.19 1.24
C GLN A 60 -8.28 2.49 1.84
N GLY A 61 -7.95 1.31 1.32
CA GLY A 61 -6.77 0.59 1.78
C GLY A 61 -5.48 1.35 1.49
N LEU A 62 -5.38 1.92 0.29
CA LEU A 62 -4.21 2.70 -0.08
C LEU A 62 -4.11 3.96 0.77
N ALA A 63 -5.23 4.63 1.05
CA ALA A 63 -5.25 5.81 1.91
C ALA A 63 -4.76 5.46 3.32
N SER A 64 -5.17 4.30 3.85
CA SER A 64 -4.71 3.83 5.14
C SER A 64 -3.20 3.61 5.15
N TRP A 65 -2.67 2.99 4.10
CA TRP A 65 -1.23 2.79 3.97
C TRP A 65 -0.48 4.11 3.92
N ARG A 66 -0.96 5.07 3.14
CA ARG A 66 -0.33 6.38 3.03
C ARG A 66 -0.34 7.11 4.37
N HIS A 67 -1.45 7.04 5.09
CA HIS A 67 -1.57 7.67 6.40
C HIS A 67 -0.60 7.04 7.40
N ARG A 68 -0.56 5.70 7.44
CA ARG A 68 0.30 4.97 8.35
C ARG A 68 1.78 5.25 8.11
N PHE A 69 2.16 5.44 6.85
CA PHE A 69 3.55 5.62 6.45
C PHE A 69 3.87 7.05 6.01
N ALA A 70 3.08 8.03 6.46
CA ALA A 70 3.20 9.42 6.00
C ALA A 70 4.61 9.98 6.18
N ASP A 71 5.30 9.61 7.26
CA ASP A 71 6.67 10.07 7.54
C ASP A 71 7.73 9.09 7.04
N ARG A 72 7.34 8.06 6.28
CA ARG A 72 8.24 7.03 5.76
C ARG A 72 8.00 6.76 4.28
N ILE A 73 7.76 7.81 3.51
CA ILE A 73 7.52 7.71 2.06
C ILE A 73 8.72 8.32 1.33
N PRO A 74 9.69 7.51 0.90
CA PRO A 74 10.82 8.01 0.13
C PRO A 74 10.34 8.63 -1.19
N GLY A 75 10.91 9.78 -1.56
CA GLY A 75 10.55 10.49 -2.76
C GLY A 75 9.36 11.42 -2.62
N ALA A 76 8.67 11.41 -1.48
CA ALA A 76 7.58 12.32 -1.25
C ALA A 76 8.13 13.72 -1.00
N SER A 77 7.50 14.71 -1.63
CA SER A 77 7.88 16.10 -1.41
C SER A 77 7.32 16.59 -0.08
N ARG A 78 8.17 17.24 0.68
CA ARG A 78 7.73 17.90 1.90
C ARG A 78 7.72 19.39 1.60
N GLY A 79 6.63 19.79 1.13
CA GLY A 79 6.45 21.21 0.82
C GLY A 79 6.57 22.09 2.03
#